data_e23c86d9e20d7fd28a5dd76ff6898787
#
_entry.id   e23c86d9e20d7fd28a5dd76ff6898787
#
_cell.length_a   1.000
_cell.length_b   1.000
_cell.length_c   1.000
_cell.angle_alpha   90.00
_cell.angle_beta   90.00
_cell.angle_gamma   90.00
#
_symmetry.space_group_name_H-M   'P 1'
#
loop_
_entity.id
_entity.type
_entity.pdbx_description
1 polymer ?
#
loop_
_entity_poly.entity_id
_entity_poly.type
_entity_poly.pdbx_seq_one_letter_code
_entity_poly.pdbx_strand_id
1 'polypeptide(L)'
;LLDATLMQNLQDRFCDANNLYLRCLDKNRTEVTKTYGSKEELEYLGSVIDMDRHIGLLERLLNSRIESVIEEDCGADGIRMCGVAVKVSGEVSAIWIVTGVMEDAGCDVPDYIMRTTPERYYKSIEFLETLSKQMFAVKLEELLAQEAFLKSRESEIQMETELKRNEAMTAIVRMLESEEGFDKIVHDILKEACEYLGISAAVLFRENIDGTTVNMISEYCSAGRESRMEASQNISKEELPFFNGKPYMISADSMMPEAFRRMFEVQKMKAGLFLPIDVSGKTGMYVCFCEDEKERIWEGGEIKFVNDVRRIIQTILVKRIAKNSLASSYASLEAILENVGCGIYVMDTQENTILYTNQHF
;
A
#
# COMPACT_ATOMS: atom_id res chain seq x y z
N LEU A 1 20.92 -12.93 9.96
CA LEU A 1 21.34 -12.94 8.54
C LEU A 1 21.93 -14.28 8.09
N LEU A 2 22.64 -15.00 8.93
CA LEU A 2 23.14 -16.34 8.70
C LEU A 2 22.55 -17.29 9.74
N ASP A 3 22.17 -18.50 9.34
CA ASP A 3 21.72 -19.52 10.26
C ASP A 3 22.91 -19.96 11.14
N ALA A 4 22.86 -19.62 12.42
CA ALA A 4 23.93 -19.91 13.37
C ALA A 4 24.23 -21.42 13.47
N THR A 5 23.22 -22.27 13.31
CA THR A 5 23.37 -23.73 13.32
C THR A 5 24.15 -24.23 12.11
N LEU A 6 23.84 -23.67 10.92
CA LEU A 6 24.57 -24.00 9.71
C LEU A 6 26.02 -23.52 9.78
N MET A 7 26.25 -22.31 10.31
CA MET A 7 27.60 -21.78 10.51
C MET A 7 28.40 -22.61 11.48
N GLN A 8 27.82 -23.04 12.60
CA GLN A 8 28.49 -23.93 13.57
C GLN A 8 28.89 -25.23 12.92
N ASN A 9 27.99 -25.90 12.19
CA ASN A 9 28.30 -27.18 11.53
C ASN A 9 29.41 -27.03 10.47
N LEU A 10 29.43 -25.95 9.71
CA LEU A 10 30.50 -25.67 8.74
C LEU A 10 31.82 -25.41 9.43
N GLN A 11 31.80 -24.64 10.49
CA GLN A 11 32.96 -24.34 11.33
C GLN A 11 33.57 -25.60 11.91
N ASP A 12 32.78 -26.45 12.54
CA ASP A 12 33.23 -27.66 13.20
C ASP A 12 33.95 -28.62 12.22
N ARG A 13 33.33 -28.83 11.04
CA ARG A 13 33.94 -29.66 9.98
C ARG A 13 35.21 -29.03 9.41
N PHE A 14 35.25 -27.73 9.28
CA PHE A 14 36.42 -27.01 8.79
C PHE A 14 37.59 -27.11 9.79
N CYS A 15 37.30 -26.95 11.08
CA CYS A 15 38.28 -27.06 12.15
C CYS A 15 38.88 -28.49 12.23
N ASP A 16 38.04 -29.52 12.20
CA ASP A 16 38.43 -30.91 12.20
C ASP A 16 39.33 -31.25 10.99
N ALA A 17 38.95 -30.83 9.80
CA ALA A 17 39.69 -31.06 8.58
C ALA A 17 41.08 -30.38 8.53
N ASN A 18 41.25 -29.26 9.24
CA ASN A 18 42.44 -28.41 9.15
C ASN A 18 43.27 -28.35 10.45
N ASN A 19 42.81 -29.00 11.49
CA ASN A 19 43.45 -28.98 12.84
C ASN A 19 43.59 -27.53 13.36
N LEU A 20 42.47 -26.77 13.35
CA LEU A 20 42.42 -25.38 13.76
C LEU A 20 41.32 -25.16 14.78
N TYR A 21 41.45 -24.08 15.53
CA TYR A 21 40.42 -23.61 16.42
C TYR A 21 39.80 -22.36 15.79
N LEU A 22 38.46 -22.33 15.67
CA LEU A 22 37.73 -21.27 15.01
C LEU A 22 36.52 -20.86 15.84
N ARG A 23 36.22 -19.58 15.89
CA ARG A 23 34.96 -19.03 16.39
C ARG A 23 34.51 -17.85 15.53
N CYS A 24 33.23 -17.58 15.51
CA CYS A 24 32.69 -16.42 14.86
C CYS A 24 32.08 -15.44 15.88
N LEU A 25 32.44 -14.17 15.78
CA LEU A 25 31.90 -13.09 16.58
C LEU A 25 31.11 -12.12 15.69
N ASP A 26 30.05 -11.51 16.22
CA ASP A 26 29.39 -10.40 15.56
C ASP A 26 30.14 -9.08 15.77
N LYS A 27 29.66 -8.00 15.17
CA LYS A 27 30.22 -6.66 15.33
C LYS A 27 30.23 -6.15 16.79
N ASN A 28 29.37 -6.69 17.64
CA ASN A 28 29.29 -6.36 19.05
C ASN A 28 30.17 -7.28 19.92
N ARG A 29 30.99 -8.12 19.30
CA ARG A 29 31.86 -9.11 19.95
C ARG A 29 31.08 -10.23 20.65
N THR A 30 29.80 -10.43 20.30
CA THR A 30 28.98 -11.53 20.79
C THR A 30 29.28 -12.79 19.97
N GLU A 31 29.37 -13.94 20.62
CA GLU A 31 29.60 -15.20 19.93
C GLU A 31 28.41 -15.59 19.06
N VAL A 32 28.65 -15.71 17.75
CA VAL A 32 27.72 -16.29 16.78
C VAL A 32 27.85 -17.80 16.74
N THR A 33 29.10 -18.30 16.80
CA THR A 33 29.40 -19.71 16.93
C THR A 33 30.33 -19.93 18.10
N LYS A 34 30.16 -21.06 18.77
CA LYS A 34 31.09 -21.50 19.86
C LYS A 34 32.43 -21.92 19.28
N THR A 35 33.49 -21.67 20.03
CA THR A 35 34.83 -22.12 19.65
C THR A 35 34.86 -23.63 19.54
N TYR A 36 35.41 -24.14 18.43
CA TYR A 36 35.65 -25.57 18.23
C TYR A 36 36.80 -26.05 19.10
N GLY A 37 36.66 -27.24 19.70
CA GLY A 37 37.66 -27.89 20.54
C GLY A 37 37.07 -28.52 21.80
N SER A 38 37.79 -29.44 22.42
CA SER A 38 37.43 -29.99 23.72
C SER A 38 37.58 -28.93 24.82
N LYS A 39 36.97 -29.17 25.95
CA LYS A 39 37.06 -28.27 27.11
C LYS A 39 38.52 -28.09 27.57
N GLU A 40 39.30 -29.14 27.57
CA GLU A 40 40.71 -29.15 28.00
C GLU A 40 41.58 -28.33 27.03
N GLU A 41 41.36 -28.48 25.72
CA GLU A 41 42.02 -27.68 24.69
C GLU A 41 41.74 -26.20 24.83
N LEU A 42 40.47 -25.84 25.02
CA LEU A 42 40.04 -24.43 25.13
C LEU A 42 40.53 -23.77 26.43
N GLU A 43 40.61 -24.51 27.55
CA GLU A 43 41.18 -24.03 28.79
C GLU A 43 42.69 -23.76 28.63
N TYR A 44 43.42 -24.65 27.96
CA TYR A 44 44.85 -24.45 27.68
C TYR A 44 45.05 -23.21 26.78
N LEU A 45 44.34 -23.11 25.65
CA LEU A 45 44.45 -21.96 24.74
C LEU A 45 44.10 -20.64 25.44
N GLY A 46 43.08 -20.64 26.28
CA GLY A 46 42.69 -19.48 27.07
C GLY A 46 43.74 -19.06 28.13
N SER A 47 44.59 -19.97 28.55
CA SER A 47 45.70 -19.66 29.50
C SER A 47 46.96 -19.10 28.82
N VAL A 48 47.10 -19.35 27.50
CA VAL A 48 48.33 -19.04 26.75
C VAL A 48 48.14 -17.83 25.84
N ILE A 49 46.93 -17.60 25.34
CA ILE A 49 46.62 -16.47 24.45
C ILE A 49 46.48 -15.17 25.26
N ASP A 50 47.28 -14.17 24.87
CA ASP A 50 47.20 -12.83 25.45
C ASP A 50 45.87 -12.16 25.05
N MET A 51 45.03 -11.91 26.05
CA MET A 51 43.68 -11.32 25.84
C MET A 51 43.72 -9.90 25.32
N ASP A 52 44.71 -9.10 25.68
CA ASP A 52 44.88 -7.73 25.22
C ASP A 52 45.18 -7.69 23.71
N ARG A 53 46.03 -8.60 23.24
CA ARG A 53 46.32 -8.78 21.81
C ARG A 53 45.12 -9.26 21.04
N HIS A 54 44.33 -10.14 21.62
CA HIS A 54 43.08 -10.60 21.01
C HIS A 54 42.08 -9.44 20.83
N ILE A 55 41.92 -8.59 21.84
CA ILE A 55 41.05 -7.39 21.76
C ILE A 55 41.58 -6.42 20.70
N GLY A 56 42.89 -6.19 20.67
CA GLY A 56 43.55 -5.35 19.68
C GLY A 56 43.32 -5.80 18.22
N LEU A 57 43.37 -7.15 18.00
CA LEU A 57 43.02 -7.70 16.69
C LEU A 57 41.58 -7.39 16.28
N LEU A 58 40.61 -7.59 17.16
CA LEU A 58 39.22 -7.30 16.91
C LEU A 58 38.98 -5.83 16.60
N GLU A 59 39.61 -4.93 17.36
CA GLU A 59 39.47 -3.48 17.14
C GLU A 59 40.03 -3.03 15.79
N ARG A 60 41.16 -3.57 15.39
CA ARG A 60 41.75 -3.27 14.08
C ARG A 60 40.87 -3.76 12.94
N LEU A 61 40.30 -4.97 13.03
CA LEU A 61 39.39 -5.51 12.03
C LEU A 61 38.10 -4.70 11.93
N LEU A 62 37.50 -4.33 13.06
CA LEU A 62 36.26 -3.54 13.09
C LEU A 62 36.46 -2.15 12.50
N ASN A 63 37.63 -1.55 12.69
CA ASN A 63 37.94 -0.20 12.21
C ASN A 63 38.56 -0.16 10.80
N SER A 64 39.03 -1.30 10.27
CA SER A 64 39.66 -1.35 8.95
C SER A 64 38.61 -1.44 7.84
N ARG A 65 38.59 -0.45 6.95
CA ARG A 65 37.78 -0.48 5.73
C ARG A 65 38.39 -1.29 4.61
N ILE A 66 39.72 -1.49 4.63
CA ILE A 66 40.48 -2.06 3.52
C ILE A 66 40.83 -3.54 3.81
N GLU A 67 41.36 -3.81 4.99
CA GLU A 67 41.85 -5.14 5.34
C GLU A 67 40.71 -6.08 5.75
N SER A 68 40.65 -7.25 5.15
CA SER A 68 39.69 -8.33 5.49
C SER A 68 40.34 -9.38 6.37
N VAL A 69 41.67 -9.44 6.40
CA VAL A 69 42.46 -10.41 7.13
C VAL A 69 43.54 -9.66 7.90
N ILE A 70 43.61 -9.88 9.21
CA ILE A 70 44.68 -9.35 10.08
C ILE A 70 45.23 -10.50 10.91
N GLU A 71 46.54 -10.70 10.84
CA GLU A 71 47.27 -11.65 11.67
C GLU A 71 47.87 -10.94 12.88
N GLU A 72 47.84 -11.62 14.04
CA GLU A 72 48.41 -11.13 15.29
C GLU A 72 49.23 -12.21 15.95
N ASP A 73 50.35 -11.84 16.52
CA ASP A 73 51.14 -12.69 17.36
C ASP A 73 50.44 -12.87 18.73
N CYS A 74 50.13 -14.10 19.12
CA CYS A 74 49.45 -14.41 20.38
C CYS A 74 50.31 -14.23 21.62
N GLY A 75 51.59 -13.91 21.48
CA GLY A 75 52.54 -13.85 22.61
C GLY A 75 53.08 -15.21 23.09
N ALA A 76 52.60 -16.30 22.51
CA ALA A 76 53.08 -17.65 22.80
C ALA A 76 53.82 -18.23 21.59
N ASP A 77 54.98 -18.80 21.81
CA ASP A 77 55.81 -19.34 20.75
C ASP A 77 55.09 -20.53 20.05
N GLY A 78 55.01 -20.47 18.73
CA GLY A 78 54.33 -21.47 17.91
C GLY A 78 52.80 -21.41 17.88
N ILE A 79 52.14 -20.41 18.49
CA ILE A 79 50.71 -20.19 18.38
C ILE A 79 50.45 -18.94 17.55
N ARG A 80 49.65 -19.10 16.48
CA ARG A 80 49.25 -18.00 15.59
C ARG A 80 47.76 -17.72 15.67
N MET A 81 47.39 -16.45 15.61
CA MET A 81 46.00 -16.02 15.58
C MET A 81 45.76 -15.09 14.40
N CYS A 82 44.67 -15.33 13.71
CA CYS A 82 44.24 -14.50 12.60
C CYS A 82 42.75 -14.17 12.69
N GLY A 83 42.41 -12.95 12.38
CA GLY A 83 41.02 -12.54 12.22
C GLY A 83 40.65 -12.37 10.75
N VAL A 84 39.55 -12.95 10.34
CA VAL A 84 38.98 -12.79 8.98
C VAL A 84 37.65 -12.08 9.10
N ALA A 85 37.61 -10.86 8.59
CA ALA A 85 36.41 -10.04 8.62
C ALA A 85 35.42 -10.43 7.52
N VAL A 86 34.17 -10.53 7.90
CA VAL A 86 33.05 -10.74 7.02
C VAL A 86 32.38 -9.41 6.80
N LYS A 87 32.51 -8.83 5.61
CA LYS A 87 32.02 -7.48 5.28
C LYS A 87 30.78 -7.55 4.39
N VAL A 88 29.76 -6.73 4.75
CA VAL A 88 28.55 -6.51 3.95
C VAL A 88 28.51 -5.02 3.59
N SER A 89 28.47 -4.70 2.32
CA SER A 89 28.49 -3.31 1.83
C SER A 89 29.63 -2.46 2.43
N GLY A 90 30.78 -3.09 2.69
CA GLY A 90 31.95 -2.42 3.25
C GLY A 90 31.98 -2.32 4.77
N GLU A 91 30.92 -2.71 5.47
CA GLU A 91 30.87 -2.76 6.93
C GLU A 91 31.08 -4.19 7.46
N VAL A 92 31.81 -4.32 8.56
CA VAL A 92 32.06 -5.62 9.21
C VAL A 92 30.78 -6.08 9.89
N SER A 93 30.27 -7.24 9.47
CA SER A 93 29.08 -7.89 10.05
C SER A 93 29.44 -9.02 11.01
N ALA A 94 30.52 -9.72 10.74
CA ALA A 94 31.04 -10.76 11.60
C ALA A 94 32.56 -10.91 11.43
N ILE A 95 33.20 -11.59 12.36
CA ILE A 95 34.64 -11.83 12.35
C ILE A 95 34.87 -13.30 12.71
N TRP A 96 35.57 -14.03 11.84
CA TRP A 96 36.13 -15.32 12.16
C TRP A 96 37.48 -15.14 12.86
N ILE A 97 37.65 -15.73 14.05
CA ILE A 97 38.92 -15.78 14.74
C ILE A 97 39.47 -17.20 14.57
N VAL A 98 40.58 -17.30 13.91
CA VAL A 98 41.29 -18.54 13.61
C VAL A 98 42.53 -18.62 14.52
N THR A 99 42.64 -19.68 15.29
CA THR A 99 43.83 -19.97 16.09
C THR A 99 44.43 -21.29 15.63
N GLY A 100 45.71 -21.25 15.32
CA GLY A 100 46.49 -22.45 14.93
C GLY A 100 47.69 -22.63 15.81
N VAL A 101 47.91 -23.85 16.30
CA VAL A 101 49.10 -24.25 16.97
C VAL A 101 50.04 -24.95 15.98
N MET A 102 51.23 -24.41 15.76
CA MET A 102 52.16 -24.90 14.75
C MET A 102 52.83 -26.22 15.19
N GLU A 103 53.16 -27.07 14.23
CA GLU A 103 53.85 -28.35 14.51
C GLU A 103 55.23 -28.16 15.16
N ASP A 104 55.88 -27.03 14.86
CA ASP A 104 57.17 -26.59 15.39
C ASP A 104 57.10 -25.83 16.73
N ALA A 105 55.89 -25.70 17.30
CA ALA A 105 55.70 -25.12 18.63
C ALA A 105 56.47 -25.88 19.66
N GLY A 106 57.10 -25.15 20.64
CA GLY A 106 58.00 -25.69 21.63
C GLY A 106 57.45 -26.86 22.45
N CYS A 107 58.34 -27.50 23.23
CA CYS A 107 58.02 -28.70 23.99
C CYS A 107 56.95 -28.54 25.08
N ASP A 108 56.53 -27.34 25.38
CA ASP A 108 55.56 -27.04 26.45
C ASP A 108 54.07 -27.14 26.01
N VAL A 109 53.81 -27.43 24.74
CA VAL A 109 52.44 -27.60 24.25
C VAL A 109 51.99 -29.05 24.46
N PRO A 110 50.90 -29.31 25.18
CA PRO A 110 50.38 -30.65 25.43
C PRO A 110 50.06 -31.44 24.17
N ASP A 111 50.26 -32.76 24.21
CA ASP A 111 50.04 -33.66 23.05
C ASP A 111 48.59 -33.75 22.60
N TYR A 112 47.63 -33.41 23.46
CA TYR A 112 46.20 -33.43 23.11
C TYR A 112 45.78 -32.19 22.31
N ILE A 113 46.64 -31.19 22.14
CA ILE A 113 46.36 -29.99 21.37
C ILE A 113 46.50 -30.26 19.87
N MET A 114 45.50 -29.90 19.08
CA MET A 114 45.57 -30.04 17.62
C MET A 114 46.69 -29.17 17.07
N ARG A 115 47.54 -29.75 16.23
CA ARG A 115 48.65 -29.03 15.58
C ARG A 115 48.46 -29.01 14.08
N THR A 116 48.86 -27.87 13.47
CA THR A 116 48.77 -27.63 12.03
C THR A 116 50.10 -27.17 11.47
N THR A 117 50.30 -27.38 10.16
CA THR A 117 51.47 -26.82 9.45
C THR A 117 51.24 -25.36 9.09
N PRO A 118 52.28 -24.51 8.98
CA PRO A 118 52.14 -23.13 8.51
C PRO A 118 51.44 -23.03 7.14
N GLU A 119 51.77 -23.93 6.21
CA GLU A 119 51.15 -23.96 4.89
C GLU A 119 49.63 -24.21 4.95
N ARG A 120 49.19 -25.16 5.78
CA ARG A 120 47.78 -25.49 5.98
C ARG A 120 47.05 -24.36 6.67
N TYR A 121 47.68 -23.71 7.64
CA TYR A 121 47.14 -22.56 8.34
C TYR A 121 46.83 -21.42 7.37
N TYR A 122 47.78 -20.98 6.54
CA TYR A 122 47.60 -19.90 5.61
C TYR A 122 46.59 -20.23 4.51
N LYS A 123 46.61 -21.45 3.96
CA LYS A 123 45.59 -21.90 2.98
C LYS A 123 44.17 -21.87 3.58
N SER A 124 44.06 -22.20 4.85
CA SER A 124 42.77 -22.17 5.58
C SER A 124 42.27 -20.76 5.74
N ILE A 125 43.12 -19.77 6.01
CA ILE A 125 42.76 -18.36 6.10
C ILE A 125 42.29 -17.82 4.72
N GLU A 126 43.04 -18.10 3.65
CA GLU A 126 42.68 -17.72 2.30
C GLU A 126 41.33 -18.33 1.87
N PHE A 127 41.11 -19.59 2.21
CA PHE A 127 39.82 -20.23 1.97
C PHE A 127 38.68 -19.57 2.74
N LEU A 128 38.85 -19.27 4.05
CA LEU A 128 37.86 -18.60 4.86
C LEU A 128 37.54 -17.18 4.33
N GLU A 129 38.56 -16.45 3.89
CA GLU A 129 38.36 -15.12 3.26
C GLU A 129 37.52 -15.24 1.98
N THR A 130 37.87 -16.20 1.13
CA THR A 130 37.14 -16.46 -0.12
C THR A 130 35.70 -16.89 0.15
N LEU A 131 35.52 -17.82 1.08
CA LEU A 131 34.21 -18.34 1.50
C LEU A 131 33.34 -17.19 2.06
N SER A 132 33.91 -16.35 2.93
CA SER A 132 33.22 -15.20 3.49
C SER A 132 32.73 -14.25 2.42
N LYS A 133 33.56 -13.91 1.44
CA LYS A 133 33.19 -13.06 0.30
C LYS A 133 32.08 -13.67 -0.55
N GLN A 134 32.14 -14.98 -0.85
CA GLN A 134 31.14 -15.65 -1.70
C GLN A 134 29.80 -15.85 -0.98
N MET A 135 29.81 -16.29 0.28
CA MET A 135 28.57 -16.48 1.05
C MET A 135 27.76 -15.19 1.16
N PHE A 136 28.45 -14.04 1.31
CA PHE A 136 27.79 -12.76 1.40
C PHE A 136 27.27 -12.26 0.09
N ALA A 137 28.00 -12.45 -1.00
CA ALA A 137 27.54 -12.08 -2.34
C ALA A 137 26.21 -12.76 -2.67
N VAL A 138 26.14 -14.09 -2.45
CA VAL A 138 24.92 -14.88 -2.71
C VAL A 138 23.75 -14.42 -1.82
N LYS A 139 24.02 -14.21 -0.50
CA LYS A 139 22.95 -13.80 0.42
C LYS A 139 22.44 -12.38 0.16
N LEU A 140 23.32 -11.47 -0.22
CA LEU A 140 22.92 -10.12 -0.62
C LEU A 140 22.07 -10.13 -1.89
N GLU A 141 22.46 -10.94 -2.87
CA GLU A 141 21.73 -11.11 -4.11
C GLU A 141 20.31 -11.68 -3.88
N GLU A 142 20.18 -12.67 -2.99
CA GLU A 142 18.90 -13.24 -2.56
C GLU A 142 18.00 -12.18 -1.90
N LEU A 143 18.54 -11.37 -0.98
CA LEU A 143 17.80 -10.30 -0.30
C LEU A 143 17.34 -9.21 -1.28
N LEU A 144 18.20 -8.80 -2.21
CA LEU A 144 17.84 -7.82 -3.24
C LEU A 144 16.76 -8.37 -4.18
N ALA A 145 16.85 -9.65 -4.54
CA ALA A 145 15.83 -10.30 -5.35
C ALA A 145 14.47 -10.39 -4.63
N GLN A 146 14.47 -10.70 -3.33
CA GLN A 146 13.24 -10.69 -2.51
C GLN A 146 12.62 -9.29 -2.42
N GLU A 147 13.42 -8.26 -2.18
CA GLU A 147 12.92 -6.88 -2.13
C GLU A 147 12.34 -6.43 -3.48
N ALA A 148 13.02 -6.74 -4.58
CA ALA A 148 12.55 -6.44 -5.92
C ALA A 148 11.24 -7.17 -6.24
N PHE A 149 11.10 -8.44 -5.83
CA PHE A 149 9.88 -9.23 -5.99
C PHE A 149 8.71 -8.63 -5.21
N LEU A 150 8.92 -8.23 -3.94
CA LEU A 150 7.88 -7.59 -3.13
C LEU A 150 7.41 -6.26 -3.75
N LYS A 151 8.34 -5.41 -4.18
CA LYS A 151 8.01 -4.14 -4.87
C LYS A 151 7.26 -4.36 -6.17
N SER A 152 7.66 -5.37 -6.95
CA SER A 152 6.95 -5.73 -8.20
C SER A 152 5.52 -6.15 -7.92
N ARG A 153 5.31 -6.95 -6.87
CA ARG A 153 3.97 -7.42 -6.49
C ARG A 153 3.07 -6.29 -5.97
N GLU A 154 3.62 -5.37 -5.17
CA GLU A 154 2.89 -4.18 -4.73
C GLU A 154 2.47 -3.31 -5.92
N SER A 155 3.37 -3.11 -6.88
CA SER A 155 3.07 -2.36 -8.10
C SER A 155 2.00 -3.02 -8.96
N GLU A 156 2.01 -4.36 -9.06
CA GLU A 156 0.98 -5.12 -9.78
C GLU A 156 -0.40 -4.96 -9.15
N ILE A 157 -0.51 -5.06 -7.82
CA ILE A 157 -1.76 -4.85 -7.09
C ILE A 157 -2.29 -3.41 -7.27
N GLN A 158 -1.41 -2.42 -7.22
CA GLN A 158 -1.79 -1.03 -7.47
C GLN A 158 -2.31 -0.82 -8.89
N MET A 159 -1.62 -1.38 -9.89
CA MET A 159 -2.06 -1.31 -11.30
C MET A 159 -3.42 -1.96 -11.49
N GLU A 160 -3.66 -3.13 -10.91
CA GLU A 160 -4.96 -3.82 -11.01
C GLU A 160 -6.07 -2.99 -10.37
N THR A 161 -5.82 -2.37 -9.23
CA THR A 161 -6.78 -1.50 -8.54
C THR A 161 -7.10 -0.26 -9.37
N GLU A 162 -6.08 0.39 -9.96
CA GLU A 162 -6.27 1.54 -10.84
C GLU A 162 -6.99 1.17 -12.13
N LEU A 163 -6.72 0.00 -12.69
CA LEU A 163 -7.41 -0.49 -13.90
C LEU A 163 -8.91 -0.66 -13.63
N LYS A 164 -9.29 -1.37 -12.57
CA LYS A 164 -10.70 -1.56 -12.17
C LYS A 164 -11.40 -0.22 -11.95
N ARG A 165 -10.72 0.73 -11.29
CA ARG A 165 -11.25 2.08 -11.10
C ARG A 165 -11.49 2.80 -12.42
N ASN A 166 -10.53 2.73 -13.35
CA ASN A 166 -10.64 3.39 -14.65
C ASN A 166 -11.72 2.74 -15.53
N GLU A 167 -11.91 1.43 -15.44
CA GLU A 167 -13.00 0.72 -16.14
C GLU A 167 -14.36 1.19 -15.63
N ALA A 168 -14.58 1.22 -14.32
CA ALA A 168 -15.83 1.71 -13.73
C ALA A 168 -16.08 3.17 -14.06
N MET A 169 -15.07 4.05 -13.97
CA MET A 169 -15.19 5.45 -14.35
C MET A 169 -15.49 5.62 -15.84
N THR A 170 -14.89 4.83 -16.70
CA THR A 170 -15.14 4.88 -18.15
C THR A 170 -16.61 4.46 -18.47
N ALA A 171 -17.11 3.42 -17.79
CA ALA A 171 -18.50 2.99 -17.91
C ALA A 171 -19.44 4.13 -17.49
N ILE A 172 -19.19 4.74 -16.32
CA ILE A 172 -20.00 5.87 -15.81
C ILE A 172 -19.95 7.10 -16.75
N VAL A 173 -18.77 7.46 -17.27
CA VAL A 173 -18.62 8.60 -18.19
C VAL A 173 -19.39 8.37 -19.50
N ARG A 174 -19.40 7.14 -20.04
CA ARG A 174 -20.20 6.83 -21.24
C ARG A 174 -21.70 7.06 -21.04
N MET A 175 -22.20 6.92 -19.82
CA MET A 175 -23.61 7.18 -19.50
C MET A 175 -23.98 8.68 -19.65
N LEU A 176 -23.01 9.61 -19.62
CA LEU A 176 -23.22 11.02 -19.90
C LEU A 176 -23.72 11.31 -21.34
N GLU A 177 -23.35 10.44 -22.28
CA GLU A 177 -23.70 10.57 -23.70
C GLU A 177 -25.01 9.84 -24.04
N SER A 178 -25.59 9.11 -23.07
CA SER A 178 -26.83 8.37 -23.25
C SER A 178 -28.04 9.35 -23.42
N GLU A 179 -28.91 9.04 -24.31
CA GLU A 179 -30.21 9.77 -24.51
C GLU A 179 -31.33 9.24 -23.59
N GLU A 180 -31.01 8.27 -22.73
CA GLU A 180 -31.96 7.67 -21.80
C GLU A 180 -32.50 8.68 -20.77
N GLY A 181 -33.59 8.26 -20.09
CA GLY A 181 -34.17 9.08 -19.02
C GLY A 181 -33.21 9.30 -17.85
N PHE A 182 -33.30 10.46 -17.19
CA PHE A 182 -32.45 10.81 -16.04
C PHE A 182 -32.43 9.73 -14.96
N ASP A 183 -33.61 9.19 -14.59
CA ASP A 183 -33.75 8.25 -13.50
C ASP A 183 -33.01 6.95 -13.80
N LYS A 184 -33.04 6.49 -15.07
CA LYS A 184 -32.32 5.31 -15.51
C LYS A 184 -30.80 5.54 -15.51
N ILE A 185 -30.34 6.66 -16.08
CA ILE A 185 -28.92 7.00 -16.12
C ILE A 185 -28.35 7.07 -14.70
N VAL A 186 -29.04 7.73 -13.77
CA VAL A 186 -28.59 7.85 -12.38
C VAL A 186 -28.60 6.49 -11.69
N HIS A 187 -29.63 5.69 -11.90
CA HIS A 187 -29.68 4.33 -11.36
C HIS A 187 -28.49 3.47 -11.83
N ASP A 188 -28.17 3.52 -13.12
CA ASP A 188 -27.06 2.76 -13.69
C ASP A 188 -25.70 3.25 -13.17
N ILE A 189 -25.55 4.57 -12.97
CA ILE A 189 -24.35 5.16 -12.33
C ILE A 189 -24.20 4.68 -10.87
N LEU A 190 -25.29 4.70 -10.10
CA LEU A 190 -25.28 4.23 -8.71
C LEU A 190 -24.97 2.75 -8.64
N LYS A 191 -25.50 1.95 -9.57
CA LYS A 191 -25.21 0.53 -9.71
C LYS A 191 -23.73 0.29 -9.94
N GLU A 192 -23.16 0.89 -10.98
CA GLU A 192 -21.73 0.74 -11.32
C GLU A 192 -20.83 1.16 -10.16
N ALA A 193 -21.18 2.26 -9.48
CA ALA A 193 -20.43 2.73 -8.32
C ALA A 193 -20.50 1.75 -7.14
N CYS A 194 -21.67 1.16 -6.86
CA CYS A 194 -21.83 0.14 -5.82
C CYS A 194 -21.05 -1.14 -6.13
N GLU A 195 -21.12 -1.61 -7.37
CA GLU A 195 -20.43 -2.83 -7.82
C GLU A 195 -18.91 -2.65 -7.73
N TYR A 196 -18.37 -1.51 -8.17
CA TYR A 196 -16.95 -1.20 -8.02
C TYR A 196 -16.51 -1.12 -6.56
N LEU A 197 -17.27 -0.42 -5.71
CA LEU A 197 -16.95 -0.25 -4.29
C LEU A 197 -17.23 -1.50 -3.46
N GLY A 198 -18.06 -2.43 -3.96
CA GLY A 198 -18.51 -3.60 -3.21
C GLY A 198 -19.28 -3.20 -1.96
N ILE A 199 -20.21 -2.24 -2.05
CA ILE A 199 -21.04 -1.71 -0.96
C ILE A 199 -22.51 -2.12 -1.08
N SER A 200 -23.24 -1.97 0.01
CA SER A 200 -24.62 -2.44 0.15
C SER A 200 -25.62 -1.62 -0.65
N ALA A 201 -25.47 -0.29 -0.74
CA ALA A 201 -26.39 0.55 -1.50
C ALA A 201 -25.79 1.93 -1.84
N ALA A 202 -26.32 2.53 -2.92
CA ALA A 202 -26.17 3.96 -3.19
C ALA A 202 -27.53 4.58 -3.49
N VAL A 203 -27.76 5.78 -3.00
CA VAL A 203 -29.05 6.46 -3.09
C VAL A 203 -28.87 7.94 -3.44
N LEU A 204 -29.83 8.50 -4.15
CA LEU A 204 -29.90 9.91 -4.47
C LEU A 204 -31.16 10.53 -3.85
N PHE A 205 -30.96 11.49 -2.97
CA PHE A 205 -32.04 12.28 -2.35
C PHE A 205 -32.17 13.64 -3.01
N ARG A 206 -33.42 14.13 -3.07
CA ARG A 206 -33.75 15.47 -3.55
C ARG A 206 -34.69 16.19 -2.58
N GLU A 207 -34.38 17.43 -2.27
CA GLU A 207 -35.26 18.34 -1.53
C GLU A 207 -36.53 18.63 -2.29
N ASN A 208 -37.65 18.61 -1.63
CA ASN A 208 -38.94 19.01 -2.17
C ASN A 208 -39.06 20.55 -2.27
N ILE A 209 -40.04 21.03 -3.03
CA ILE A 209 -40.27 22.45 -3.23
C ILE A 209 -40.58 23.18 -1.92
N ASP A 210 -41.15 22.49 -0.93
CA ASP A 210 -41.47 23.04 0.39
C ASP A 210 -40.23 23.40 1.22
N GLY A 211 -39.06 22.90 0.83
CA GLY A 211 -37.79 23.11 1.54
C GLY A 211 -37.66 22.40 2.87
N THR A 212 -38.66 21.64 3.31
CA THR A 212 -38.71 20.94 4.62
C THR A 212 -38.64 19.44 4.53
N THR A 213 -39.04 18.89 3.39
CA THR A 213 -39.04 17.45 3.14
C THR A 213 -38.10 17.04 2.01
N VAL A 214 -37.78 15.77 1.96
CA VAL A 214 -36.82 15.16 1.04
C VAL A 214 -37.39 13.85 0.50
N ASN A 215 -37.20 13.61 -0.80
CA ASN A 215 -37.55 12.36 -1.45
C ASN A 215 -36.30 11.61 -1.92
N MET A 216 -36.28 10.30 -1.74
CA MET A 216 -35.36 9.43 -2.47
C MET A 216 -35.85 9.33 -3.91
N ILE A 217 -35.02 9.73 -4.87
CA ILE A 217 -35.37 9.77 -6.30
C ILE A 217 -34.70 8.68 -7.12
N SER A 218 -33.63 8.08 -6.59
CA SER A 218 -32.98 6.93 -7.21
C SER A 218 -32.28 6.10 -6.14
N GLU A 219 -32.29 4.80 -6.32
CA GLU A 219 -31.65 3.84 -5.42
C GLU A 219 -31.07 2.69 -6.24
N TYR A 220 -29.90 2.22 -5.86
CA TYR A 220 -29.40 0.90 -6.19
C TYR A 220 -29.08 0.14 -4.90
N CYS A 221 -29.53 -1.11 -4.81
CA CYS A 221 -29.24 -2.03 -3.71
C CYS A 221 -28.53 -3.28 -4.25
N SER A 222 -27.53 -3.75 -3.50
CA SER A 222 -26.91 -5.05 -3.78
C SER A 222 -27.91 -6.20 -3.68
N ALA A 223 -27.57 -7.34 -4.29
CA ALA A 223 -28.45 -8.52 -4.29
C ALA A 223 -28.83 -8.98 -2.87
N GLY A 224 -30.13 -9.21 -2.65
CA GLY A 224 -30.68 -9.66 -1.35
C GLY A 224 -31.15 -8.54 -0.43
N ARG A 225 -30.99 -7.27 -0.81
CA ARG A 225 -31.49 -6.12 -0.06
C ARG A 225 -32.82 -5.61 -0.62
N GLU A 226 -33.76 -5.31 0.28
CA GLU A 226 -35.04 -4.72 -0.11
C GLU A 226 -34.89 -3.22 -0.42
N SER A 227 -35.58 -2.75 -1.47
CA SER A 227 -35.63 -1.33 -1.81
C SER A 227 -36.35 -0.54 -0.73
N ARG A 228 -35.83 0.63 -0.41
CA ARG A 228 -36.42 1.59 0.55
C ARG A 228 -37.06 2.78 -0.16
N MET A 229 -37.15 2.75 -1.49
CA MET A 229 -37.64 3.85 -2.29
C MET A 229 -39.01 4.35 -1.86
N GLU A 230 -39.97 3.42 -1.62
CA GLU A 230 -41.34 3.78 -1.22
C GLU A 230 -41.41 4.36 0.20
N ALA A 231 -40.65 3.76 1.12
CA ALA A 231 -40.59 4.22 2.52
C ALA A 231 -39.83 5.54 2.70
N SER A 232 -39.08 5.95 1.69
CA SER A 232 -38.21 7.15 1.74
C SER A 232 -38.77 8.32 0.94
N GLN A 233 -40.09 8.50 0.98
CA GLN A 233 -40.76 9.64 0.39
C GLN A 233 -41.25 10.61 1.48
N ASN A 234 -41.10 11.93 1.23
CA ASN A 234 -41.51 13.01 2.15
C ASN A 234 -40.91 12.90 3.56
N ILE A 235 -39.63 12.48 3.65
CA ILE A 235 -38.92 12.41 4.92
C ILE A 235 -38.60 13.83 5.37
N SER A 236 -38.82 14.12 6.68
CA SER A 236 -38.41 15.41 7.24
C SER A 236 -36.88 15.57 7.17
N LYS A 237 -36.40 16.74 6.80
CA LYS A 237 -34.97 17.07 6.83
C LYS A 237 -34.34 16.89 8.21
N GLU A 238 -35.14 17.08 9.27
CA GLU A 238 -34.67 16.91 10.66
C GLU A 238 -34.30 15.47 10.97
N GLU A 239 -34.85 14.50 10.24
CA GLU A 239 -34.53 13.09 10.36
C GLU A 239 -33.25 12.70 9.57
N LEU A 240 -32.79 13.58 8.68
CA LEU A 240 -31.63 13.39 7.80
C LEU A 240 -30.49 14.37 8.18
N PRO A 241 -29.68 14.05 9.19
CA PRO A 241 -28.67 14.97 9.74
C PRO A 241 -27.60 15.41 8.73
N PHE A 242 -27.43 14.66 7.65
CA PHE A 242 -26.51 15.01 6.57
C PHE A 242 -27.07 16.08 5.63
N PHE A 243 -28.39 16.35 5.63
CA PHE A 243 -29.03 17.26 4.65
C PHE A 243 -28.87 18.73 5.06
N ASN A 244 -27.62 19.18 5.25
CA ASN A 244 -27.27 20.53 5.73
C ASN A 244 -26.22 21.26 4.87
N GLY A 245 -25.96 20.78 3.66
CA GLY A 245 -24.98 21.34 2.71
C GLY A 245 -23.53 20.92 2.94
N LYS A 246 -23.25 20.03 3.91
CA LYS A 246 -21.91 19.57 4.22
C LYS A 246 -21.71 18.10 3.83
N PRO A 247 -20.52 17.73 3.35
CA PRO A 247 -20.18 16.32 3.17
C PRO A 247 -19.93 15.65 4.52
N TYR A 248 -20.33 14.39 4.65
CA TYR A 248 -20.03 13.56 5.81
C TYR A 248 -19.45 12.22 5.38
N MET A 249 -18.45 11.78 6.13
CA MET A 249 -17.87 10.46 6.02
C MET A 249 -17.91 9.81 7.41
N ILE A 250 -18.56 8.67 7.51
CA ILE A 250 -18.67 7.89 8.74
C ILE A 250 -18.14 6.50 8.41
N SER A 251 -17.05 6.14 9.09
CA SER A 251 -16.39 4.84 9.01
C SER A 251 -16.58 4.09 10.32
N ALA A 252 -16.30 2.79 10.33
CA ALA A 252 -16.40 1.95 11.51
C ALA A 252 -15.52 2.42 12.68
N ASP A 253 -14.39 3.05 12.38
CA ASP A 253 -13.43 3.62 13.34
C ASP A 253 -13.71 5.09 13.70
N SER A 254 -14.71 5.71 13.08
CA SER A 254 -15.02 7.12 13.27
C SER A 254 -15.82 7.35 14.55
N MET A 255 -15.53 8.45 15.25
CA MET A 255 -16.43 8.93 16.30
C MET A 255 -17.72 9.44 15.65
N MET A 256 -18.81 8.66 15.77
CA MET A 256 -20.09 8.98 15.17
C MET A 256 -20.75 10.17 15.89
N PRO A 257 -21.10 11.26 15.17
CA PRO A 257 -21.87 12.35 15.75
C PRO A 257 -23.23 11.87 16.25
N GLU A 258 -23.70 12.40 17.39
CA GLU A 258 -24.96 12.00 18.03
C GLU A 258 -26.16 12.08 17.08
N ALA A 259 -26.19 13.10 16.23
CA ALA A 259 -27.26 13.29 15.23
C ALA A 259 -27.39 12.12 14.24
N PHE A 260 -26.27 11.42 13.94
CA PHE A 260 -26.26 10.29 13.02
C PHE A 260 -26.58 8.96 13.69
N ARG A 261 -26.38 8.82 15.00
CA ARG A 261 -26.54 7.57 15.72
C ARG A 261 -27.91 6.95 15.51
N ARG A 262 -28.98 7.73 15.72
CA ARG A 262 -30.36 7.28 15.55
C ARG A 262 -30.64 6.81 14.11
N MET A 263 -30.16 7.56 13.12
CA MET A 263 -30.33 7.19 11.70
C MET A 263 -29.60 5.88 11.40
N PHE A 264 -28.37 5.73 11.85
CA PHE A 264 -27.57 4.52 11.65
C PHE A 264 -28.20 3.29 12.30
N GLU A 265 -28.73 3.42 13.52
CA GLU A 265 -29.44 2.34 14.24
C GLU A 265 -30.72 1.92 13.51
N VAL A 266 -31.57 2.88 13.13
CA VAL A 266 -32.83 2.61 12.41
C VAL A 266 -32.58 1.98 11.05
N GLN A 267 -31.58 2.47 10.32
CA GLN A 267 -31.23 1.99 8.99
C GLN A 267 -30.27 0.79 9.01
N LYS A 268 -29.78 0.37 10.20
CA LYS A 268 -28.77 -0.68 10.39
C LYS A 268 -27.48 -0.43 9.61
N MET A 269 -27.11 0.84 9.41
CA MET A 269 -25.92 1.22 8.68
C MET A 269 -24.68 1.05 9.54
N LYS A 270 -23.58 0.62 8.94
CA LYS A 270 -22.26 0.49 9.58
C LYS A 270 -21.27 1.54 9.13
N ALA A 271 -21.38 1.99 7.88
CA ALA A 271 -20.59 3.07 7.33
C ALA A 271 -21.37 3.85 6.26
N GLY A 272 -21.01 5.12 6.02
CA GLY A 272 -21.68 5.95 5.03
C GLY A 272 -20.86 7.13 4.54
N LEU A 273 -21.01 7.44 3.27
CA LEU A 273 -20.55 8.67 2.63
C LEU A 273 -21.76 9.45 2.15
N PHE A 274 -21.90 10.70 2.60
CA PHE A 274 -23.03 11.59 2.29
C PHE A 274 -22.48 12.85 1.63
N LEU A 275 -22.71 13.01 0.33
CA LEU A 275 -22.10 14.05 -0.47
C LEU A 275 -23.16 14.99 -1.05
N PRO A 276 -23.07 16.31 -0.76
CA PRO A 276 -23.99 17.31 -1.32
C PRO A 276 -23.76 17.49 -2.82
N ILE A 277 -24.84 17.70 -3.56
CA ILE A 277 -24.84 18.08 -4.96
C ILE A 277 -25.43 19.47 -5.08
N ASP A 278 -24.60 20.42 -5.49
CA ASP A 278 -25.00 21.80 -5.70
C ASP A 278 -25.43 22.02 -7.14
N VAL A 279 -26.63 22.59 -7.30
CA VAL A 279 -27.15 22.98 -8.58
C VAL A 279 -27.56 24.48 -8.53
N SER A 280 -26.92 25.29 -9.35
CA SER A 280 -27.18 26.75 -9.44
C SER A 280 -27.02 27.49 -8.09
N GLY A 281 -26.02 27.06 -7.27
CA GLY A 281 -25.72 27.70 -5.99
C GLY A 281 -26.61 27.29 -4.82
N LYS A 282 -27.43 26.25 -5.00
CA LYS A 282 -28.25 25.66 -3.94
C LYS A 282 -27.96 24.18 -3.82
N THR A 283 -27.72 23.73 -2.57
CA THR A 283 -27.62 22.32 -2.23
C THR A 283 -29.03 21.76 -2.06
N GLY A 284 -29.56 21.18 -3.12
CA GLY A 284 -30.89 20.57 -3.11
C GLY A 284 -30.90 19.06 -3.25
N MET A 285 -29.73 18.44 -3.32
CA MET A 285 -29.60 17.01 -3.49
C MET A 285 -28.42 16.44 -2.69
N TYR A 286 -28.49 15.15 -2.38
CA TYR A 286 -27.41 14.37 -1.78
C TYR A 286 -27.29 13.02 -2.43
N VAL A 287 -26.08 12.62 -2.80
CA VAL A 287 -25.76 11.24 -3.12
C VAL A 287 -25.13 10.61 -1.90
N CYS A 288 -25.63 9.43 -1.53
CA CYS A 288 -25.20 8.69 -0.35
C CYS A 288 -24.76 7.28 -0.76
N PHE A 289 -23.63 6.84 -0.21
CA PHE A 289 -23.07 5.51 -0.40
C PHE A 289 -23.07 4.84 0.98
N CYS A 290 -23.75 3.71 1.09
CA CYS A 290 -24.07 3.07 2.36
C CYS A 290 -23.55 1.64 2.44
N GLU A 291 -23.00 1.29 3.60
CA GLU A 291 -22.61 -0.08 3.94
C GLU A 291 -23.33 -0.51 5.22
N ASP A 292 -24.06 -1.62 5.17
CA ASP A 292 -24.84 -2.14 6.31
C ASP A 292 -24.52 -3.61 6.66
N GLU A 293 -23.76 -4.33 5.83
CA GLU A 293 -23.42 -5.73 6.08
C GLU A 293 -22.14 -5.87 6.92
N LYS A 294 -21.09 -5.12 6.60
CA LYS A 294 -19.76 -5.23 7.21
C LYS A 294 -19.25 -3.88 7.71
N GLU A 295 -18.40 -3.93 8.72
CA GLU A 295 -17.64 -2.74 9.11
C GLU A 295 -16.73 -2.30 7.96
N ARG A 296 -16.70 -0.99 7.69
CA ARG A 296 -15.93 -0.41 6.59
C ARG A 296 -15.19 0.84 7.02
N ILE A 297 -13.96 0.94 6.58
CA ILE A 297 -13.14 2.15 6.61
C ILE A 297 -12.98 2.63 5.17
N TRP A 298 -13.32 3.89 4.92
CA TRP A 298 -13.23 4.48 3.58
C TRP A 298 -11.80 4.84 3.25
N GLU A 299 -11.27 4.28 2.16
CA GLU A 299 -9.94 4.57 1.66
C GLU A 299 -9.90 5.85 0.80
N GLY A 300 -8.72 6.50 0.74
CA GLY A 300 -8.56 7.74 -0.03
C GLY A 300 -8.91 7.59 -1.53
N GLY A 301 -8.62 6.42 -2.11
CA GLY A 301 -8.98 6.08 -3.49
C GLY A 301 -10.48 5.99 -3.71
N GLU A 302 -11.21 5.40 -2.76
CA GLU A 302 -12.69 5.28 -2.78
C GLU A 302 -13.36 6.64 -2.62
N ILE A 303 -12.87 7.46 -1.67
CA ILE A 303 -13.38 8.83 -1.46
C ILE A 303 -13.21 9.68 -2.72
N LYS A 304 -12.06 9.55 -3.41
CA LYS A 304 -11.83 10.23 -4.68
C LYS A 304 -12.81 9.75 -5.75
N PHE A 305 -13.00 8.43 -5.87
CA PHE A 305 -13.93 7.83 -6.83
C PHE A 305 -15.37 8.33 -6.63
N VAL A 306 -15.90 8.29 -5.41
CA VAL A 306 -17.27 8.74 -5.14
C VAL A 306 -17.46 10.24 -5.35
N ASN A 307 -16.42 11.05 -5.11
CA ASN A 307 -16.45 12.47 -5.46
C ASN A 307 -16.50 12.70 -6.98
N ASP A 308 -15.80 11.90 -7.75
CA ASP A 308 -15.85 11.95 -9.22
C ASP A 308 -17.26 11.53 -9.71
N VAL A 309 -17.83 10.46 -9.17
CA VAL A 309 -19.23 10.02 -9.42
C VAL A 309 -20.22 11.15 -9.09
N ARG A 310 -20.09 11.78 -7.92
CA ARG A 310 -20.92 12.93 -7.54
C ARG A 310 -20.85 14.06 -8.57
N ARG A 311 -19.66 14.40 -9.06
CA ARG A 311 -19.46 15.44 -10.08
C ARG A 311 -20.13 15.09 -11.41
N ILE A 312 -20.09 13.82 -11.79
CA ILE A 312 -20.75 13.32 -13.00
C ILE A 312 -22.26 13.46 -12.86
N ILE A 313 -22.86 13.02 -11.75
CA ILE A 313 -24.29 13.18 -11.49
C ILE A 313 -24.67 14.69 -11.53
N GLN A 314 -23.87 15.54 -10.91
CA GLN A 314 -24.06 17.00 -10.96
C GLN A 314 -24.06 17.55 -12.40
N THR A 315 -23.13 17.08 -13.23
CA THR A 315 -23.01 17.47 -14.63
C THR A 315 -24.26 17.09 -15.43
N ILE A 316 -24.76 15.86 -15.22
CA ILE A 316 -26.03 15.41 -15.88
C ILE A 316 -27.20 16.28 -15.47
N LEU A 317 -27.31 16.59 -14.17
CA LEU A 317 -28.37 17.47 -13.66
C LEU A 317 -28.34 18.86 -14.30
N VAL A 318 -27.17 19.50 -14.32
CA VAL A 318 -27.00 20.85 -14.94
C VAL A 318 -27.33 20.82 -16.43
N LYS A 319 -26.83 19.82 -17.17
CA LYS A 319 -27.11 19.63 -18.60
C LYS A 319 -28.63 19.49 -18.84
N ARG A 320 -29.33 18.72 -18.02
CA ARG A 320 -30.76 18.49 -18.14
C ARG A 320 -31.59 19.73 -17.82
N ILE A 321 -31.22 20.47 -16.76
CA ILE A 321 -31.89 21.73 -16.40
C ILE A 321 -31.73 22.75 -17.53
N ALA A 322 -30.53 22.90 -18.09
CA ALA A 322 -30.26 23.78 -19.21
C ALA A 322 -31.07 23.38 -20.43
N LYS A 323 -31.16 22.09 -20.78
CA LYS A 323 -31.96 21.58 -21.89
C LYS A 323 -33.47 21.88 -21.70
N ASN A 324 -33.98 21.62 -20.49
CA ASN A 324 -35.41 21.91 -20.19
C ASN A 324 -35.71 23.39 -20.18
N SER A 325 -34.82 24.22 -19.64
CA SER A 325 -34.99 25.70 -19.69
C SER A 325 -35.00 26.25 -21.11
N LEU A 326 -34.10 25.72 -21.96
CA LEU A 326 -34.07 26.09 -23.37
C LEU A 326 -35.37 25.66 -24.09
N ALA A 327 -35.82 24.42 -23.90
CA ALA A 327 -37.05 23.90 -24.48
C ALA A 327 -38.27 24.73 -24.02
N SER A 328 -38.37 25.09 -22.73
CA SER A 328 -39.42 25.95 -22.20
C SER A 328 -39.39 27.37 -22.80
N SER A 329 -38.17 27.91 -22.98
CA SER A 329 -38.01 29.23 -23.61
C SER A 329 -38.43 29.21 -25.09
N TYR A 330 -38.10 28.17 -25.83
CA TYR A 330 -38.55 27.97 -27.20
C TYR A 330 -40.08 27.86 -27.28
N ALA A 331 -40.70 27.02 -26.47
CA ALA A 331 -42.13 26.84 -26.42
C ALA A 331 -42.86 28.17 -26.08
N SER A 332 -42.29 28.96 -25.16
CA SER A 332 -42.83 30.28 -24.80
C SER A 332 -42.73 31.29 -25.96
N LEU A 333 -41.60 31.32 -26.66
CA LEU A 333 -41.41 32.17 -27.83
C LEU A 333 -42.35 31.76 -28.96
N GLU A 334 -42.49 30.49 -29.26
CA GLU A 334 -43.41 29.95 -30.24
C GLU A 334 -44.86 30.36 -29.92
N ALA A 335 -45.27 30.15 -28.66
CA ALA A 335 -46.60 30.55 -28.20
C ALA A 335 -46.84 32.05 -28.34
N ILE A 336 -45.84 32.90 -28.09
CA ILE A 336 -45.93 34.35 -28.30
C ILE A 336 -46.10 34.66 -29.79
N LEU A 337 -45.25 34.07 -30.63
CA LEU A 337 -45.27 34.28 -32.08
C LEU A 337 -46.61 33.86 -32.74
N GLU A 338 -47.15 32.70 -32.28
CA GLU A 338 -48.44 32.16 -32.75
C GLU A 338 -49.60 33.04 -32.34
N ASN A 339 -49.59 33.78 -31.23
CA ASN A 339 -50.67 34.61 -30.73
C ASN A 339 -50.54 36.07 -31.17
N VAL A 340 -49.57 36.49 -31.96
CA VAL A 340 -49.47 37.82 -32.55
C VAL A 340 -50.42 37.87 -33.73
N GLY A 341 -51.30 38.84 -33.72
CA GLY A 341 -52.39 39.03 -34.74
C GLY A 341 -51.92 39.50 -36.13
N CYS A 342 -50.70 39.20 -36.54
CA CYS A 342 -50.14 39.42 -37.87
C CYS A 342 -49.30 38.24 -38.35
N GLY A 343 -49.22 38.06 -39.67
CA GLY A 343 -48.35 37.01 -40.26
C GLY A 343 -46.88 37.30 -40.00
N ILE A 344 -46.22 36.34 -39.40
CA ILE A 344 -44.75 36.37 -39.13
C ILE A 344 -44.11 35.23 -39.88
N TYR A 345 -43.03 35.52 -40.58
CA TYR A 345 -42.15 34.51 -41.12
C TYR A 345 -40.66 34.79 -40.79
N VAL A 346 -39.89 33.73 -40.64
CA VAL A 346 -38.43 33.82 -40.50
C VAL A 346 -37.82 33.10 -41.68
N MET A 347 -36.89 33.74 -42.37
CA MET A 347 -36.25 33.21 -43.57
C MET A 347 -34.72 33.16 -43.37
N ASP A 348 -34.10 32.08 -43.81
CA ASP A 348 -32.66 32.01 -44.00
C ASP A 348 -32.32 32.86 -45.24
N THR A 349 -31.51 33.90 -45.04
CA THR A 349 -31.09 34.82 -46.13
C THR A 349 -29.98 34.26 -46.99
N GLN A 350 -29.29 33.20 -46.58
CA GLN A 350 -28.25 32.54 -47.36
C GLN A 350 -28.83 31.47 -48.28
N GLU A 351 -29.75 30.67 -47.76
CA GLU A 351 -30.38 29.58 -48.50
C GLU A 351 -31.74 29.96 -49.11
N ASN A 352 -32.26 31.16 -48.82
CA ASN A 352 -33.59 31.62 -49.22
C ASN A 352 -34.73 30.66 -48.86
N THR A 353 -34.59 29.99 -47.70
CA THR A 353 -35.58 29.03 -47.18
C THR A 353 -36.35 29.64 -46.03
N ILE A 354 -37.66 29.36 -45.95
CA ILE A 354 -38.48 29.75 -44.81
C ILE A 354 -38.24 28.78 -43.69
N LEU A 355 -37.76 29.30 -42.57
CA LEU A 355 -37.46 28.52 -41.37
C LEU A 355 -38.64 28.40 -40.42
N TYR A 356 -39.53 29.42 -40.40
CA TYR A 356 -40.70 29.44 -39.53
C TYR A 356 -41.79 30.33 -40.13
N THR A 357 -43.05 29.96 -39.90
CA THR A 357 -44.23 30.80 -40.12
C THR A 357 -45.20 30.59 -38.97
N ASN A 358 -45.92 31.66 -38.55
CA ASN A 358 -46.97 31.54 -37.56
C ASN A 358 -48.35 31.33 -38.26
N GLN A 359 -49.39 31.02 -37.46
CA GLN A 359 -50.73 30.69 -37.96
C GLN A 359 -51.41 31.80 -38.74
N HIS A 360 -50.93 33.05 -38.66
CA HIS A 360 -51.48 34.23 -39.36
C HIS A 360 -50.72 34.57 -40.64
N PHE A 361 -49.71 33.86 -41.00
CA PHE A 361 -49.00 33.95 -42.28
C PHE A 361 -49.74 33.17 -43.36
#